data_897ce3a1a2ef5195f2f066f570ddc720
#
_entry.id   897ce3a1a2ef5195f2f066f570ddc720
#
_cell.length_a   1.000
_cell.length_b   1.000
_cell.length_c   1.000
_cell.angle_alpha   90.00
_cell.angle_beta   90.00
_cell.angle_gamma   90.00
#
_symmetry.space_group_name_H-M   'P 1'
#
loop_
_entity.id
_entity.type
_entity.pdbx_description
1 polymer ?
#
loop_
_entity_poly.entity_id
_entity_poly.type
_entity_poly.pdbx_seq_one_letter_code
_entity_poly.pdbx_strand_id
1 'polypeptide(L)'
;MLPVTFLGGIGSGLAYAGGNTFIATPDRGPNATAYNALVDDTSSYISRFHTITLDLTANTSGTGLAYNLMPTLTATTLLSSATTLNYGTGAGLGNQIDGTPLGSGAPTLNLTNSTNYFSGRSDNFGTANALGAPNSTSANPSNARFDPEGVRVSNDGKSVFISDEYGPYVNQFDRTTGERIKSFALPANLAIAHEFAVGATEQLATQNTSGRVTNKGMEGLAITPDGTTLVGMMQAPVARSPTS
;
A
#
# COMPACT_ATOMS: atom_id res chain seq x y z
N MET A 1 18.20 -2.66 -18.08
CA MET A 1 17.97 -2.52 -16.63
C MET A 1 17.08 -1.30 -16.46
N LEU A 2 15.85 -1.44 -15.94
CA LEU A 2 15.00 -0.28 -15.69
C LEU A 2 15.65 0.56 -14.57
N PRO A 3 15.59 1.90 -14.63
CA PRO A 3 16.11 2.75 -13.57
C PRO A 3 15.44 2.41 -12.23
N VAL A 4 16.22 2.45 -11.14
CA VAL A 4 15.75 2.13 -9.77
C VAL A 4 14.56 2.97 -9.35
N THR A 5 14.39 4.15 -9.93
CA THR A 5 13.24 5.05 -9.72
C THR A 5 11.89 4.44 -10.11
N PHE A 6 11.86 3.41 -10.96
CA PHE A 6 10.62 2.71 -11.34
C PHE A 6 10.25 1.54 -10.40
N LEU A 7 11.09 1.20 -9.44
CA LEU A 7 10.80 0.14 -8.47
C LEU A 7 9.91 0.60 -7.30
N GLY A 8 9.57 1.89 -7.24
CA GLY A 8 8.69 2.44 -6.21
C GLY A 8 9.32 2.51 -4.82
N GLY A 9 10.62 2.35 -4.73
CA GLY A 9 11.32 2.16 -3.45
C GLY A 9 11.22 0.72 -2.95
N ILE A 10 12.26 0.23 -2.30
CA ILE A 10 12.23 -1.03 -1.54
C ILE A 10 12.45 -0.66 -0.08
N GLY A 11 11.56 -1.05 0.83
CA GLY A 11 11.87 -0.96 2.23
C GLY A 11 10.79 -0.44 3.17
N SER A 12 9.55 -0.24 2.75
CA SER A 12 8.44 -0.05 3.70
C SER A 12 8.28 -1.31 4.55
N GLY A 13 8.32 -2.49 3.95
CA GLY A 13 8.29 -3.74 4.66
C GLY A 13 9.32 -4.76 4.17
N LEU A 14 9.90 -5.51 5.11
CA LEU A 14 10.77 -6.65 4.83
C LEU A 14 10.39 -7.83 5.72
N ALA A 15 10.18 -9.00 5.12
CA ALA A 15 9.86 -10.24 5.84
C ALA A 15 10.73 -11.40 5.39
N TYR A 16 11.18 -12.20 6.34
CA TYR A 16 11.86 -13.47 6.07
C TYR A 16 10.90 -14.49 5.48
N ALA A 17 11.32 -15.17 4.44
CA ALA A 17 10.52 -16.13 3.68
C ALA A 17 11.14 -17.53 3.57
N GLY A 18 12.21 -17.77 4.31
CA GLY A 18 12.92 -19.06 4.36
C GLY A 18 14.27 -19.02 3.64
N GLY A 19 15.27 -19.75 4.18
CA GLY A 19 16.62 -19.78 3.61
C GLY A 19 17.27 -18.39 3.56
N ASN A 20 17.66 -17.93 2.38
CA ASN A 20 18.16 -16.59 2.13
C ASN A 20 17.11 -15.70 1.42
N THR A 21 15.86 -16.13 1.40
CA THR A 21 14.77 -15.47 0.69
C THR A 21 13.99 -14.53 1.60
N PHE A 22 13.67 -13.36 1.07
CA PHE A 22 12.88 -12.32 1.75
C PHE A 22 11.81 -11.77 0.82
N ILE A 23 10.73 -11.28 1.41
CA ILE A 23 9.71 -10.49 0.74
C ILE A 23 9.90 -9.04 1.13
N ALA A 24 9.95 -8.16 0.16
CA ALA A 24 10.04 -6.72 0.35
C ALA A 24 8.86 -6.01 -0.31
N THR A 25 8.18 -5.14 0.41
CA THR A 25 7.12 -4.30 -0.13
C THR A 25 7.65 -2.89 -0.40
N PRO A 26 7.46 -2.34 -1.62
CA PRO A 26 7.47 -0.89 -1.80
C PRO A 26 6.28 -0.27 -1.07
N ASP A 27 6.42 1.00 -0.77
CA ASP A 27 5.36 1.92 -0.42
C ASP A 27 4.34 2.05 -1.59
N ARG A 28 3.37 2.97 -1.51
CA ARG A 28 2.38 3.29 -2.57
C ARG A 28 2.98 3.59 -3.94
N GLY A 29 4.27 3.63 -4.04
CA GLY A 29 5.01 3.88 -5.27
C GLY A 29 5.65 5.28 -5.31
N PRO A 30 6.23 5.66 -6.44
CA PRO A 30 6.89 6.95 -6.59
C PRO A 30 5.92 8.11 -6.39
N ASN A 31 6.34 9.14 -5.68
CA ASN A 31 5.60 10.39 -5.63
C ASN A 31 5.52 11.01 -7.03
N ALA A 32 4.41 11.67 -7.31
CA ALA A 32 4.17 12.43 -8.53
C ALA A 32 3.89 13.89 -8.18
N THR A 33 4.08 14.79 -9.13
CA THR A 33 3.60 16.16 -8.96
C THR A 33 2.08 16.16 -8.99
N ALA A 34 1.43 16.73 -7.98
CA ALA A 34 -0.01 16.92 -7.98
C ALA A 34 -0.42 17.77 -9.20
N TYR A 35 -1.29 17.22 -10.03
CA TYR A 35 -1.78 17.89 -11.26
C TYR A 35 -3.24 18.33 -11.13
N ASN A 36 -3.88 17.97 -10.06
CA ASN A 36 -5.29 18.16 -9.80
C ASN A 36 -5.52 18.19 -8.28
N ALA A 37 -6.41 19.04 -7.78
CA ALA A 37 -6.73 19.16 -6.36
C ALA A 37 -7.43 17.90 -5.76
N LEU A 38 -7.85 16.96 -6.61
CA LEU A 38 -8.48 15.70 -6.20
C LEU A 38 -7.48 14.54 -6.09
N VAL A 39 -6.20 14.76 -6.38
CA VAL A 39 -5.12 13.79 -6.18
C VAL A 39 -4.09 14.35 -5.23
N ASP A 40 -3.55 13.48 -4.43
CA ASP A 40 -2.31 13.69 -3.71
C ASP A 40 -1.11 13.59 -4.68
N ASP A 41 0.10 13.67 -4.18
CA ASP A 41 1.35 13.50 -4.94
C ASP A 41 1.67 12.03 -5.25
N THR A 42 0.66 11.19 -5.36
CA THR A 42 0.79 9.75 -5.65
C THR A 42 0.68 9.45 -7.15
N SER A 43 1.32 8.39 -7.58
CA SER A 43 1.25 7.90 -8.96
C SER A 43 0.27 6.73 -9.11
N SER A 44 -0.14 6.42 -10.36
CA SER A 44 -0.93 5.22 -10.67
C SER A 44 -0.08 3.93 -10.59
N TYR A 45 0.70 3.78 -9.54
CA TYR A 45 1.57 2.64 -9.31
C TYR A 45 0.74 1.43 -8.88
N ILE A 46 0.94 0.29 -9.53
CA ILE A 46 0.31 -0.95 -9.11
C ILE A 46 1.09 -1.52 -7.93
N SER A 47 0.41 -1.63 -6.78
CA SER A 47 0.98 -2.16 -5.55
C SER A 47 1.50 -3.59 -5.77
N ARG A 48 2.63 -3.91 -5.15
CA ARG A 48 3.36 -5.16 -5.38
C ARG A 48 4.23 -5.52 -4.21
N PHE A 49 4.75 -6.73 -4.23
CA PHE A 49 5.90 -7.10 -3.44
C PHE A 49 6.99 -7.71 -4.32
N HIS A 50 8.21 -7.64 -3.83
CA HIS A 50 9.38 -8.24 -4.46
C HIS A 50 9.85 -9.44 -3.66
N THR A 51 10.25 -10.50 -4.36
CA THR A 51 11.00 -11.60 -3.76
C THR A 51 12.47 -11.35 -4.04
N ILE A 52 13.27 -11.30 -2.98
CA ILE A 52 14.71 -11.06 -3.06
C ILE A 52 15.46 -12.16 -2.34
N THR A 53 16.65 -12.49 -2.80
CA THR A 53 17.61 -13.26 -2.03
C THR A 53 18.68 -12.34 -1.48
N LEU A 54 19.12 -12.62 -0.26
CA LEU A 54 20.19 -11.90 0.43
C LEU A 54 21.31 -12.89 0.75
N ASP A 55 22.28 -12.97 -0.16
CA ASP A 55 23.43 -13.87 0.01
C ASP A 55 24.56 -13.15 0.72
N LEU A 56 25.14 -13.81 1.72
CA LEU A 56 26.32 -13.35 2.43
C LEU A 56 27.54 -14.17 1.98
N THR A 57 28.53 -13.50 1.43
CA THR A 57 29.81 -14.11 1.03
C THR A 57 30.94 -13.54 1.87
N ALA A 58 31.90 -14.38 2.23
CA ALA A 58 33.07 -13.91 2.98
C ALA A 58 33.83 -12.84 2.19
N ASN A 59 34.17 -11.75 2.87
CA ASN A 59 35.03 -10.72 2.28
C ASN A 59 36.49 -11.11 2.49
N THR A 60 37.15 -11.49 1.41
CA THR A 60 38.55 -11.91 1.41
C THR A 60 39.53 -10.77 1.11
N SER A 61 39.07 -9.53 0.97
CA SER A 61 39.90 -8.37 0.66
C SER A 61 40.83 -7.92 1.80
N GLY A 62 40.55 -8.38 3.02
CA GLY A 62 41.28 -7.97 4.21
C GLY A 62 40.92 -6.58 4.75
N THR A 63 39.95 -5.90 4.13
CA THR A 63 39.48 -4.57 4.55
C THR A 63 37.96 -4.52 4.54
N GLY A 64 37.38 -3.65 5.39
CA GLY A 64 35.92 -3.45 5.50
C GLY A 64 35.24 -4.49 6.38
N LEU A 65 33.96 -4.79 6.09
CA LEU A 65 33.17 -5.77 6.85
C LEU A 65 33.60 -7.20 6.50
N ALA A 66 33.39 -8.13 7.43
CA ALA A 66 33.74 -9.54 7.27
C ALA A 66 32.98 -10.25 6.13
N TYR A 67 31.83 -9.71 5.73
CA TYR A 67 30.98 -10.27 4.69
C TYR A 67 30.54 -9.21 3.70
N ASN A 68 30.33 -9.63 2.46
CA ASN A 68 29.65 -8.87 1.41
C ASN A 68 28.18 -9.34 1.34
N LEU A 69 27.25 -8.41 1.32
CA LEU A 69 25.82 -8.69 1.08
C LEU A 69 25.54 -8.57 -0.41
N MET A 70 24.99 -9.64 -1.00
CA MET A 70 24.62 -9.73 -2.41
C MET A 70 23.10 -9.85 -2.56
N PRO A 71 22.37 -8.74 -2.65
CA PRO A 71 20.93 -8.77 -2.88
C PRO A 71 20.63 -9.07 -4.36
N THR A 72 19.69 -9.99 -4.59
CA THR A 72 19.21 -10.32 -5.94
C THR A 72 17.69 -10.28 -5.99
N LEU A 73 17.13 -9.49 -6.90
CA LEU A 73 15.68 -9.50 -7.17
C LEU A 73 15.36 -10.74 -8.00
N THR A 74 14.56 -11.66 -7.45
CA THR A 74 14.21 -12.93 -8.10
C THR A 74 12.80 -12.92 -8.69
N ALA A 75 11.86 -12.15 -8.12
CA ALA A 75 10.50 -12.00 -8.65
C ALA A 75 9.86 -10.68 -8.21
N THR A 76 8.86 -10.27 -8.98
CA THR A 76 7.94 -9.18 -8.64
C THR A 76 6.52 -9.69 -8.84
N THR A 77 5.69 -9.59 -7.78
CA THR A 77 4.30 -10.05 -7.78
C THR A 77 3.38 -8.85 -7.57
N LEU A 78 2.49 -8.60 -8.53
CA LEU A 78 1.52 -7.50 -8.48
C LEU A 78 0.34 -7.92 -7.59
N LEU A 79 -0.18 -6.98 -6.78
CA LEU A 79 -1.29 -7.23 -5.87
C LEU A 79 -2.62 -6.98 -6.58
N SER A 80 -3.52 -7.96 -6.49
CA SER A 80 -4.81 -7.95 -7.18
C SER A 80 -5.93 -8.50 -6.30
N SER A 81 -7.16 -8.40 -6.80
CA SER A 81 -8.36 -8.96 -6.20
C SER A 81 -9.18 -9.70 -7.24
N ALA A 82 -9.72 -10.86 -6.89
CA ALA A 82 -10.68 -11.59 -7.73
C ALA A 82 -12.02 -10.84 -7.86
N THR A 83 -12.34 -9.99 -6.88
CA THR A 83 -13.55 -9.14 -6.92
C THR A 83 -13.21 -7.77 -7.44
N THR A 84 -14.19 -7.14 -8.10
CA THR A 84 -14.06 -5.77 -8.62
C THR A 84 -13.68 -4.79 -7.53
N LEU A 85 -12.70 -3.94 -7.82
CA LEU A 85 -12.26 -2.85 -6.96
C LEU A 85 -12.84 -1.52 -7.45
N ASN A 86 -13.10 -0.62 -6.50
CA ASN A 86 -13.47 0.76 -6.76
C ASN A 86 -12.19 1.61 -6.93
N TYR A 87 -12.06 2.28 -8.06
CA TYR A 87 -10.90 3.11 -8.40
C TYR A 87 -11.15 4.61 -8.20
N GLY A 88 -12.31 4.97 -7.66
CA GLY A 88 -12.70 6.38 -7.55
C GLY A 88 -13.08 7.01 -8.90
N THR A 89 -13.52 8.25 -8.87
CA THR A 89 -14.01 8.98 -10.06
C THR A 89 -13.46 10.39 -10.20
N GLY A 90 -12.75 10.90 -9.20
CA GLY A 90 -12.47 12.33 -9.11
C GLY A 90 -11.14 12.77 -9.69
N ALA A 91 -10.13 11.92 -9.62
CA ALA A 91 -8.77 12.37 -9.81
C ALA A 91 -8.19 12.11 -11.20
N GLY A 92 -8.71 11.14 -11.94
CA GLY A 92 -8.11 10.70 -13.20
C GLY A 92 -6.83 9.87 -12.98
N LEU A 93 -6.21 9.38 -14.03
CA LEU A 93 -5.04 8.50 -13.98
C LEU A 93 -3.70 9.25 -13.92
N GLY A 94 -3.70 10.56 -13.97
CA GLY A 94 -2.50 11.38 -14.07
C GLY A 94 -2.24 11.87 -15.48
N ASN A 95 -1.05 12.42 -15.65
CA ASN A 95 -0.59 12.92 -16.95
C ASN A 95 0.65 12.15 -17.41
N GLN A 96 0.83 12.07 -18.72
CA GLN A 96 2.09 11.69 -19.33
C GLN A 96 3.14 12.76 -19.08
N ILE A 97 4.40 12.44 -19.39
CA ILE A 97 5.52 13.38 -19.23
C ILE A 97 5.35 14.66 -20.08
N ASP A 98 4.61 14.59 -21.15
CA ASP A 98 4.30 15.72 -22.04
C ASP A 98 3.07 16.53 -21.58
N GLY A 99 2.47 16.16 -20.44
CA GLY A 99 1.29 16.81 -19.88
C GLY A 99 -0.05 16.29 -20.40
N THR A 100 -0.05 15.30 -21.29
CA THR A 100 -1.31 14.71 -21.82
C THR A 100 -2.02 13.91 -20.73
N PRO A 101 -3.32 14.17 -20.42
CA PRO A 101 -4.08 13.42 -19.44
C PRO A 101 -4.22 11.93 -19.82
N LEU A 102 -4.03 11.04 -18.85
CA LEU A 102 -4.22 9.59 -19.00
C LEU A 102 -5.68 9.13 -18.85
N GLY A 103 -6.58 10.04 -18.53
CA GLY A 103 -7.99 9.72 -18.30
C GLY A 103 -8.32 9.46 -16.83
N SER A 104 -9.40 8.74 -16.57
CA SER A 104 -9.89 8.42 -15.21
C SER A 104 -10.23 6.95 -15.08
N GLY A 105 -10.44 6.48 -13.85
CA GLY A 105 -10.79 5.09 -13.53
C GLY A 105 -9.58 4.20 -13.23
N ALA A 106 -9.67 2.92 -13.58
CA ALA A 106 -8.64 1.93 -13.30
C ALA A 106 -7.30 2.27 -13.98
N PRO A 107 -6.14 1.90 -13.37
CA PRO A 107 -4.84 1.99 -14.02
C PRO A 107 -4.83 1.31 -15.40
N THR A 108 -4.00 1.79 -16.32
CA THR A 108 -3.95 1.30 -17.71
C THR A 108 -3.80 -0.22 -17.83
N LEU A 109 -3.00 -0.83 -16.94
CA LEU A 109 -2.84 -2.29 -16.94
C LEU A 109 -4.16 -3.01 -16.62
N ASN A 110 -4.94 -2.50 -15.67
CA ASN A 110 -6.27 -3.05 -15.35
C ASN A 110 -7.21 -2.98 -16.55
N LEU A 111 -7.25 -1.83 -17.24
CA LEU A 111 -8.08 -1.64 -18.42
C LEU A 111 -7.72 -2.62 -19.53
N THR A 112 -6.42 -2.89 -19.71
CA THR A 112 -5.92 -3.79 -20.74
C THR A 112 -6.21 -5.26 -20.42
N ASN A 113 -6.02 -5.66 -19.16
CA ASN A 113 -6.05 -7.07 -18.75
C ASN A 113 -7.35 -7.47 -18.05
N SER A 114 -8.25 -6.55 -17.78
CA SER A 114 -9.46 -6.76 -16.98
C SER A 114 -9.18 -7.36 -15.59
N THR A 115 -8.01 -7.07 -15.04
CA THR A 115 -7.59 -7.55 -13.71
C THR A 115 -7.76 -6.44 -12.69
N ASN A 116 -8.27 -6.76 -11.52
CA ASN A 116 -8.51 -5.80 -10.45
C ASN A 116 -7.23 -5.61 -9.62
N TYR A 117 -6.27 -4.80 -10.11
CA TYR A 117 -5.05 -4.49 -9.36
C TYR A 117 -5.28 -3.40 -8.32
N PHE A 118 -4.60 -3.53 -7.19
CA PHE A 118 -4.47 -2.44 -6.22
C PHE A 118 -3.57 -1.34 -6.76
N SER A 119 -3.81 -0.11 -6.32
CA SER A 119 -3.09 1.07 -6.76
C SER A 119 -2.62 1.90 -5.57
N GLY A 120 -1.39 2.35 -5.60
CA GLY A 120 -0.84 3.31 -4.64
C GLY A 120 -1.45 4.71 -4.75
N ARG A 121 -2.29 4.92 -5.75
CA ARG A 121 -2.93 6.18 -6.00
C ARG A 121 -4.03 6.47 -5.00
N SER A 122 -3.99 7.66 -4.42
CA SER A 122 -5.05 8.21 -3.58
C SER A 122 -6.06 8.96 -4.44
N ASP A 123 -7.17 8.33 -4.77
CA ASP A 123 -8.26 8.94 -5.53
C ASP A 123 -9.42 9.37 -4.62
N ASN A 124 -10.27 10.22 -5.15
CA ASN A 124 -11.51 10.59 -4.50
C ASN A 124 -12.56 9.50 -4.77
N PHE A 125 -12.96 8.77 -3.73
CA PHE A 125 -13.87 7.63 -3.82
C PHE A 125 -15.31 8.03 -3.49
N GLY A 126 -16.23 7.71 -4.38
CA GLY A 126 -17.65 7.95 -4.20
C GLY A 126 -18.09 9.40 -4.55
N THR A 127 -19.35 9.69 -4.28
CA THR A 127 -19.95 11.02 -4.49
C THR A 127 -19.64 11.92 -3.29
N ALA A 128 -19.44 13.22 -3.54
CA ALA A 128 -19.25 14.19 -2.48
C ALA A 128 -20.53 14.39 -1.65
N ASN A 129 -20.38 14.54 -0.35
CA ASN A 129 -21.44 15.02 0.54
C ASN A 129 -21.60 16.56 0.43
N ALA A 130 -22.52 17.14 1.21
CA ALA A 130 -22.76 18.58 1.23
C ALA A 130 -21.56 19.46 1.58
N LEU A 131 -20.53 18.88 2.22
CA LEU A 131 -19.26 19.56 2.55
C LEU A 131 -18.17 19.33 1.50
N GLY A 132 -18.50 18.63 0.40
CA GLY A 132 -17.53 18.24 -0.60
C GLY A 132 -16.73 16.98 -0.26
N ALA A 133 -16.97 16.37 0.89
CA ALA A 133 -16.32 15.15 1.31
C ALA A 133 -16.86 13.93 0.54
N PRO A 134 -16.02 13.01 0.08
CA PRO A 134 -16.48 11.76 -0.50
C PRO A 134 -17.33 10.95 0.48
N ASN A 135 -18.28 10.19 -0.06
CA ASN A 135 -19.11 9.27 0.75
C ASN A 135 -18.44 7.91 0.98
N SER A 136 -17.18 7.77 0.62
CA SER A 136 -16.36 6.59 0.92
C SER A 136 -15.72 6.69 2.29
N THR A 137 -15.59 5.54 2.93
CA THR A 137 -14.89 5.39 4.21
C THR A 137 -13.64 4.53 4.02
N SER A 138 -12.60 4.78 4.81
CA SER A 138 -11.41 3.94 4.83
C SER A 138 -11.70 2.51 5.30
N ALA A 139 -12.89 2.21 5.82
CA ALA A 139 -13.33 0.87 6.18
C ALA A 139 -13.82 0.02 4.98
N ASN A 140 -13.81 0.54 3.76
CA ASN A 140 -14.26 -0.18 2.57
C ASN A 140 -13.11 -0.97 1.91
N PRO A 141 -13.02 -2.31 2.09
CA PRO A 141 -11.95 -3.12 1.51
C PRO A 141 -12.05 -3.29 -0.01
N SER A 142 -13.12 -2.80 -0.62
CA SER A 142 -13.29 -2.78 -2.08
C SER A 142 -12.66 -1.56 -2.75
N ASN A 143 -12.18 -0.58 -2.01
CA ASN A 143 -11.41 0.51 -2.59
C ASN A 143 -10.07 -0.02 -3.10
N ALA A 144 -9.67 0.43 -4.29
CA ALA A 144 -8.44 -0.04 -4.93
C ALA A 144 -7.18 0.61 -4.35
N ARG A 145 -7.34 1.74 -3.62
CA ARG A 145 -6.20 2.44 -3.01
C ARG A 145 -5.51 1.54 -1.97
N PHE A 146 -4.21 1.47 -2.04
CA PHE A 146 -3.41 0.63 -1.15
C PHE A 146 -2.02 1.22 -0.94
N ASP A 147 -1.69 1.44 0.32
CA ASP A 147 -0.39 1.94 0.77
C ASP A 147 0.29 0.85 1.61
N PRO A 148 1.06 -0.03 0.94
CA PRO A 148 1.67 -1.19 1.60
C PRO A 148 2.77 -0.76 2.56
N GLU A 149 2.71 -1.21 3.82
CA GLU A 149 3.69 -0.92 4.84
C GLU A 149 4.30 -2.20 5.42
N GLY A 150 3.83 -2.65 6.56
CA GLY A 150 4.34 -3.88 7.17
C GLY A 150 4.02 -5.13 6.37
N VAL A 151 4.96 -6.03 6.19
CA VAL A 151 4.76 -7.32 5.53
C VAL A 151 5.16 -8.48 6.42
N ARG A 152 4.41 -9.58 6.39
CA ARG A 152 4.76 -10.86 7.04
C ARG A 152 4.38 -12.02 6.13
N VAL A 153 5.17 -13.09 6.20
CA VAL A 153 4.91 -14.34 5.48
C VAL A 153 4.21 -15.31 6.44
N SER A 154 3.19 -16.03 5.94
CA SER A 154 2.54 -17.09 6.71
C SER A 154 3.51 -18.23 7.03
N ASN A 155 3.27 -18.96 8.12
CA ASN A 155 4.17 -20.05 8.54
C ASN A 155 4.30 -21.19 7.53
N ASP A 156 3.27 -21.39 6.70
CA ASP A 156 3.31 -22.37 5.61
C ASP A 156 3.99 -21.83 4.34
N GLY A 157 4.38 -20.55 4.36
CA GLY A 157 5.05 -19.87 3.25
C GLY A 157 4.16 -19.56 2.04
N LYS A 158 2.84 -19.84 2.09
CA LYS A 158 1.94 -19.73 0.93
C LYS A 158 1.31 -18.36 0.75
N SER A 159 1.23 -17.57 1.80
CA SER A 159 0.64 -16.25 1.72
C SER A 159 1.49 -15.17 2.37
N VAL A 160 1.20 -13.93 2.03
CA VAL A 160 1.79 -12.74 2.64
C VAL A 160 0.67 -11.90 3.26
N PHE A 161 0.92 -11.37 4.45
CA PHE A 161 0.09 -10.38 5.12
C PHE A 161 0.72 -9.02 4.95
N ILE A 162 -0.03 -8.06 4.46
CA ILE A 162 0.46 -6.69 4.22
C ILE A 162 -0.50 -5.72 4.89
N SER A 163 0.03 -4.81 5.72
CA SER A 163 -0.76 -3.72 6.29
C SER A 163 -0.93 -2.59 5.29
N ASP A 164 -2.03 -1.85 5.44
CA ASP A 164 -2.43 -0.78 4.55
C ASP A 164 -2.52 0.53 5.34
N GLU A 165 -1.70 1.50 5.01
CA GLU A 165 -1.71 2.80 5.66
C GLU A 165 -2.98 3.59 5.32
N TYR A 166 -3.50 3.48 4.11
CA TYR A 166 -4.73 4.14 3.71
C TYR A 166 -5.96 3.58 4.43
N GLY A 167 -6.03 2.26 4.60
CA GLY A 167 -7.19 1.54 5.01
C GLY A 167 -7.70 1.67 6.43
N PRO A 168 -7.04 1.71 7.54
CA PRO A 168 -6.04 0.75 7.96
C PRO A 168 -6.59 -0.69 7.95
N TYR A 169 -6.00 -1.52 7.12
CA TYR A 169 -6.33 -2.96 7.03
C TYR A 169 -5.08 -3.81 7.21
N VAL A 170 -5.31 -5.11 7.32
CA VAL A 170 -4.34 -6.12 6.94
C VAL A 170 -4.98 -6.97 5.85
N ASN A 171 -4.35 -7.05 4.69
CA ASN A 171 -4.74 -7.92 3.61
C ASN A 171 -3.82 -9.14 3.54
N GLN A 172 -4.43 -10.30 3.30
CA GLN A 172 -3.72 -11.55 3.01
C GLN A 172 -3.77 -11.80 1.51
N PHE A 173 -2.61 -11.99 0.90
CA PHE A 173 -2.47 -12.31 -0.52
C PHE A 173 -1.83 -13.67 -0.72
N ASP A 174 -2.20 -14.37 -1.77
CA ASP A 174 -1.46 -15.54 -2.24
C ASP A 174 -0.06 -15.12 -2.68
N ARG A 175 0.95 -15.81 -2.16
CA ARG A 175 2.35 -15.43 -2.40
C ARG A 175 2.79 -15.65 -3.85
N THR A 176 2.16 -16.55 -4.56
CA THR A 176 2.51 -16.91 -5.95
C THR A 176 1.83 -15.97 -6.95
N THR A 177 0.53 -15.73 -6.74
CA THR A 177 -0.29 -14.98 -7.70
C THR A 177 -0.45 -13.50 -7.36
N GLY A 178 -0.30 -13.12 -6.09
CA GLY A 178 -0.59 -11.77 -5.60
C GLY A 178 -2.09 -11.50 -5.46
N GLU A 179 -2.96 -12.50 -5.65
CA GLU A 179 -4.39 -12.33 -5.50
C GLU A 179 -4.78 -12.28 -4.02
N ARG A 180 -5.63 -11.33 -3.65
CA ARG A 180 -6.13 -11.19 -2.29
C ARG A 180 -7.01 -12.37 -1.89
N ILE A 181 -6.60 -13.09 -0.85
CA ILE A 181 -7.34 -14.17 -0.23
C ILE A 181 -8.37 -13.61 0.75
N LYS A 182 -7.97 -12.62 1.56
CA LYS A 182 -8.79 -12.08 2.65
C LYS A 182 -8.36 -10.66 3.02
N SER A 183 -9.33 -9.86 3.46
CA SER A 183 -9.10 -8.59 4.15
C SER A 183 -9.53 -8.74 5.60
N PHE A 184 -8.68 -8.33 6.54
CA PHE A 184 -8.98 -8.31 7.98
C PHE A 184 -9.46 -6.93 8.34
N ALA A 185 -10.75 -6.83 8.67
CA ALA A 185 -11.32 -5.60 9.17
C ALA A 185 -10.73 -5.28 10.56
N LEU A 186 -10.34 -4.04 10.76
CA LEU A 186 -9.88 -3.52 12.03
C LEU A 186 -11.00 -2.79 12.77
N PRO A 187 -10.83 -2.50 14.06
CA PRO A 187 -11.82 -1.74 14.82
C PRO A 187 -12.20 -0.42 14.13
N ALA A 188 -13.50 -0.12 14.10
CA ALA A 188 -14.05 1.03 13.37
C ALA A 188 -13.43 2.38 13.77
N ASN A 189 -12.97 2.51 15.00
CA ASN A 189 -12.29 3.71 15.49
C ASN A 189 -10.89 3.96 14.85
N LEU A 190 -10.38 3.02 14.07
CA LEU A 190 -9.16 3.20 13.28
C LEU A 190 -9.45 3.70 11.86
N ALA A 191 -10.70 3.60 11.41
CA ALA A 191 -11.12 4.09 10.10
C ALA A 191 -11.47 5.57 10.14
N ILE A 192 -11.33 6.24 9.00
CA ILE A 192 -11.87 7.59 8.79
C ILE A 192 -13.21 7.50 8.05
N ALA A 193 -14.10 8.47 8.32
CA ALA A 193 -15.44 8.48 7.74
C ALA A 193 -15.43 8.89 6.27
N HIS A 194 -14.55 9.82 5.89
CA HIS A 194 -14.47 10.37 4.56
C HIS A 194 -13.04 10.32 4.04
N GLU A 195 -12.81 9.56 3.00
CA GLU A 195 -11.55 9.49 2.29
C GLU A 195 -11.39 10.68 1.34
N PHE A 196 -10.25 11.32 1.39
CA PHE A 196 -9.87 12.36 0.43
C PHE A 196 -8.59 11.97 -0.28
N ALA A 197 -8.48 12.40 -1.53
CA ALA A 197 -7.25 12.24 -2.27
C ALA A 197 -6.12 13.12 -1.68
N VAL A 198 -6.48 14.28 -1.12
CA VAL A 198 -5.52 15.21 -0.51
C VAL A 198 -5.52 15.02 0.99
N GLY A 199 -4.40 14.57 1.54
CA GLY A 199 -4.24 14.25 2.94
C GLY A 199 -4.53 15.41 3.90
N ALA A 200 -4.14 16.63 3.55
CA ALA A 200 -4.44 17.81 4.35
C ALA A 200 -5.95 18.07 4.49
N THR A 201 -6.74 17.78 3.45
CA THR A 201 -8.20 17.87 3.50
C THR A 201 -8.78 16.76 4.36
N GLU A 202 -8.25 15.55 4.24
CA GLU A 202 -8.68 14.39 5.03
C GLU A 202 -8.51 14.62 6.54
N GLN A 203 -7.51 15.39 6.95
CA GLN A 203 -7.25 15.70 8.36
C GLN A 203 -8.09 16.84 8.95
N LEU A 204 -8.83 17.59 8.14
CA LEU A 204 -9.63 18.68 8.66
C LEU A 204 -10.71 18.15 9.64
N ALA A 205 -10.79 18.73 10.83
CA ALA A 205 -11.75 18.35 11.85
C ALA A 205 -13.22 18.53 11.40
N THR A 206 -13.45 19.34 10.39
CA THR A 206 -14.78 19.51 9.75
C THR A 206 -15.14 18.33 8.84
N GLN A 207 -14.18 17.50 8.48
CA GLN A 207 -14.37 16.35 7.58
C GLN A 207 -14.26 15.03 8.34
N ASN A 208 -13.21 14.87 9.16
CA ASN A 208 -12.98 13.66 9.95
C ASN A 208 -12.61 14.03 11.38
N THR A 209 -13.37 13.51 12.33
CA THR A 209 -13.17 13.77 13.77
C THR A 209 -12.52 12.62 14.52
N SER A 210 -12.30 11.50 13.85
CA SER A 210 -11.74 10.28 14.44
C SER A 210 -11.05 9.42 13.39
N GLY A 211 -10.38 8.38 13.83
CA GLY A 211 -9.68 7.44 12.96
C GLY A 211 -8.19 7.72 12.85
N ARG A 212 -7.56 7.12 11.86
CA ARG A 212 -6.13 7.31 11.62
C ARG A 212 -5.82 8.78 11.29
N VAL A 213 -4.62 9.21 11.64
CA VAL A 213 -4.06 10.44 11.11
C VAL A 213 -3.52 10.13 9.71
N THR A 214 -3.74 11.05 8.76
CA THR A 214 -3.28 10.88 7.37
C THR A 214 -1.76 10.67 7.33
N ASN A 215 -1.33 9.73 6.48
CA ASN A 215 0.07 9.32 6.35
C ASN A 215 0.69 8.87 7.69
N LYS A 216 -0.13 8.29 8.58
CA LYS A 216 0.25 7.72 9.88
C LYS A 216 -0.66 6.56 10.25
N GLY A 217 -0.88 5.67 9.29
CA GLY A 217 -1.74 4.51 9.43
C GLY A 217 -1.03 3.32 10.08
N MET A 218 -1.25 2.13 9.54
CA MET A 218 -0.70 0.90 10.10
C MET A 218 0.66 0.57 9.48
N GLU A 219 1.72 1.00 10.12
CA GLU A 219 3.10 0.79 9.72
C GLU A 219 3.65 -0.57 10.16
N GLY A 220 3.50 -0.86 11.45
CA GLY A 220 4.08 -2.07 12.04
C GLY A 220 3.19 -3.28 11.87
N LEU A 221 3.77 -4.43 11.49
CA LEU A 221 3.09 -5.71 11.46
C LEU A 221 4.00 -6.80 12.00
N ALA A 222 3.49 -7.62 12.90
CA ALA A 222 4.16 -8.81 13.40
C ALA A 222 3.23 -10.03 13.31
N ILE A 223 3.81 -11.22 13.25
CA ILE A 223 3.10 -12.49 13.34
C ILE A 223 3.71 -13.31 14.48
N THR A 224 2.85 -13.98 15.26
CA THR A 224 3.34 -14.88 16.32
C THR A 224 4.07 -16.08 15.74
N PRO A 225 5.01 -16.68 16.50
CA PRO A 225 5.78 -17.85 16.01
C PRO A 225 4.91 -19.04 15.58
N ASP A 226 3.74 -19.19 16.18
CA ASP A 226 2.76 -20.23 15.79
C ASP A 226 1.92 -19.84 14.55
N GLY A 227 2.05 -18.61 14.07
CA GLY A 227 1.33 -18.10 12.89
C GLY A 227 -0.16 -17.83 13.11
N THR A 228 -0.64 -17.85 14.36
CA THR A 228 -2.08 -17.75 14.66
C THR A 228 -2.56 -16.34 14.90
N THR A 229 -1.66 -15.40 15.25
CA THR A 229 -2.00 -14.02 15.60
C THR A 229 -1.15 -13.02 14.84
N LEU A 230 -1.81 -12.02 14.25
CA LEU A 230 -1.16 -10.82 13.72
C LEU A 230 -1.28 -9.70 14.76
N VAL A 231 -0.20 -8.93 14.90
CA VAL A 231 -0.17 -7.72 15.73
C VAL A 231 0.20 -6.56 14.83
N GLY A 232 -0.74 -5.62 14.67
CA GLY A 232 -0.54 -4.38 13.93
C GLY A 232 -0.28 -3.20 14.87
N MET A 233 0.55 -2.27 14.42
CA MET A 233 0.85 -1.05 15.16
C MET A 233 0.66 0.17 14.26
N MET A 234 -0.16 1.12 14.74
CA MET A 234 -0.35 2.41 14.07
C MET A 234 0.91 3.28 14.27
N GLN A 235 1.30 4.04 13.25
CA GLN A 235 2.44 4.96 13.31
C GLN A 235 2.21 6.10 14.32
N ALA A 236 0.94 6.54 14.47
CA ALA A 236 0.56 7.55 15.44
C ALA A 236 -0.74 7.18 16.17
N PRO A 237 -1.01 7.79 17.33
CA PRO A 237 -2.32 7.71 17.95
C PRO A 237 -3.42 8.18 16.99
N VAL A 238 -4.58 7.53 17.06
CA VAL A 238 -5.74 7.96 16.29
C VAL A 238 -6.23 9.34 16.72
N ALA A 239 -6.77 10.09 15.76
CA ALA A 239 -7.44 11.35 16.06
C ALA A 239 -8.65 11.07 16.97
N ARG A 240 -8.87 11.93 17.96
CA ARG A 240 -10.04 11.90 18.84
C ARG A 240 -10.80 13.19 18.69
N SER A 241 -12.13 13.10 18.73
CA SER A 241 -12.96 14.30 18.86
C SER A 241 -12.58 15.07 20.13
N PRO A 242 -12.48 16.42 20.09
CA PRO A 242 -12.15 17.22 21.25
C PRO A 242 -13.18 17.16 22.39
N THR A 243 -14.29 16.45 22.20
CA THR A 243 -15.40 16.36 23.16
C THR A 243 -15.64 14.91 23.54
N SER A 244 -15.00 14.47 24.57
CA SER A 244 -15.46 13.41 25.47
C SER A 244 -14.83 13.57 26.83
#